data_7932bcf942dafd356dd15c2dd8660a69
#
_entry.id   7932bcf942dafd356dd15c2dd8660a69
#
_cell.length_a   1.000
_cell.length_b   1.000
_cell.length_c   1.000
_cell.angle_alpha   90.00
_cell.angle_beta   90.00
_cell.angle_gamma   90.00
#
_symmetry.space_group_name_H-M   'P 1'
#
loop_
_entity.id
_entity.type
_entity.pdbx_description
1 polymer ?
#
loop_
_entity_poly.entity_id
_entity_poly.type
_entity_poly.pdbx_seq_one_letter_code
_entity_poly.pdbx_strand_id
1 'polypeptide(L)'
;MKAYVVDSAAVRSNLQILKDRAGSAVLWAVLKGDGYGLGLVQMAAICREAGVTHFAVTEVSEVSRLRAGGFQDCDILMLRPTADAQELTQLLNLGAILTVSSQNDAAVLNGVAETLGVQAQVHVKIDTGMGRYGFLPDELDQLLPIFKYMPGLHVTGIYTHLHSAFCNQKATIAQAEAFQGVLDKLHAEGCGTGMAHMLNSAGLLKYPEYAMDGVRVGSAILGRVSVRGNWGLARIGECQATVEELRWLPKGHSCGYGAGWTAKKPTRVAVFSVGWYHGFGVEMGNDLFRFRDCLRGILRNLKQMIFKKHLYVTVNGKKCRVLGHIGMLHTCVDVTNLPCAVGDTAVFDIKPLLLKGIEVVYR
;
A
#
# COMPACT_ATOMS: atom_id res chain seq x y z
N MET A 1 -25.03 2.33 11.65
CA MET A 1 -24.39 2.24 10.30
C MET A 1 -22.88 2.34 10.51
N LYS A 2 -22.07 1.61 9.72
CA LYS A 2 -20.61 1.74 9.72
C LYS A 2 -20.10 1.60 8.29
N ALA A 3 -19.18 2.49 7.88
CA ALA A 3 -18.59 2.49 6.55
C ALA A 3 -17.18 3.09 6.58
N TYR A 4 -16.31 2.66 5.68
CA TYR A 4 -15.08 3.39 5.37
C TYR A 4 -15.37 4.31 4.20
N VAL A 5 -15.37 5.60 4.47
CA VAL A 5 -15.72 6.62 3.48
C VAL A 5 -14.44 7.10 2.82
N VAL A 6 -14.35 6.93 1.50
CA VAL A 6 -13.23 7.40 0.67
C VAL A 6 -13.65 8.70 -0.02
N ASP A 7 -12.82 9.72 0.13
CA ASP A 7 -12.95 10.99 -0.58
C ASP A 7 -12.26 10.90 -1.95
N SER A 8 -13.04 10.75 -3.00
CA SER A 8 -12.56 10.65 -4.38
C SER A 8 -11.86 11.93 -4.85
N ALA A 9 -12.26 13.09 -4.34
CA ALA A 9 -11.60 14.36 -4.67
C ALA A 9 -10.19 14.42 -4.06
N ALA A 10 -10.03 13.93 -2.83
CA ALA A 10 -8.71 13.81 -2.20
C ALA A 10 -7.80 12.81 -2.95
N VAL A 11 -8.35 11.70 -3.48
CA VAL A 11 -7.57 10.77 -4.32
C VAL A 11 -7.06 11.50 -5.58
N ARG A 12 -7.93 12.21 -6.30
CA ARG A 12 -7.56 12.97 -7.50
C ARG A 12 -6.53 14.06 -7.20
N SER A 13 -6.69 14.78 -6.09
CA SER A 13 -5.74 15.80 -5.64
C SER A 13 -4.35 15.20 -5.35
N ASN A 14 -4.31 14.06 -4.63
CA ASN A 14 -3.05 13.36 -4.36
C ASN A 14 -2.38 12.89 -5.66
N LEU A 15 -3.15 12.34 -6.60
CA LEU A 15 -2.64 11.92 -7.90
C LEU A 15 -2.03 13.08 -8.68
N GLN A 16 -2.69 14.26 -8.68
CA GLN A 16 -2.15 15.44 -9.34
C GLN A 16 -0.81 15.87 -8.75
N ILE A 17 -0.70 15.95 -7.43
CA ILE A 17 0.55 16.28 -6.73
C ILE A 17 1.65 15.27 -7.09
N LEU A 18 1.31 13.98 -7.17
CA LEU A 18 2.29 12.93 -7.50
C LEU A 18 2.71 12.98 -8.97
N LYS A 19 1.80 13.31 -9.90
CA LYS A 19 2.11 13.54 -11.32
C LYS A 19 3.02 14.74 -11.51
N ASP A 20 2.69 15.87 -10.88
CA ASP A 20 3.52 17.08 -10.95
C ASP A 20 4.94 16.81 -10.45
N ARG A 21 5.06 15.97 -9.42
CA ARG A 21 6.35 15.60 -8.84
C ARG A 21 7.11 14.56 -9.70
N ALA A 22 6.40 13.72 -10.42
CA ALA A 22 6.98 12.77 -11.38
C ALA A 22 7.48 13.45 -12.65
N GLY A 23 7.02 14.66 -12.95
CA GLY A 23 7.39 15.40 -14.16
C GLY A 23 6.92 14.67 -15.42
N SER A 24 7.86 14.35 -16.31
CA SER A 24 7.60 13.60 -17.55
C SER A 24 7.53 12.08 -17.36
N ALA A 25 7.89 11.58 -16.18
CA ALA A 25 7.90 10.14 -15.92
C ALA A 25 6.48 9.56 -15.85
N VAL A 26 6.29 8.38 -16.44
CA VAL A 26 5.03 7.65 -16.39
C VAL A 26 4.71 7.24 -14.95
N LEU A 27 3.49 7.54 -14.49
CA LEU A 27 3.04 7.18 -13.16
C LEU A 27 2.32 5.83 -13.18
N TRP A 28 2.93 4.82 -12.55
CA TRP A 28 2.31 3.54 -12.26
C TRP A 28 1.56 3.60 -10.93
N ALA A 29 0.24 3.46 -10.96
CA ALA A 29 -0.56 3.32 -9.75
C ALA A 29 -0.47 1.88 -9.23
N VAL A 30 0.21 1.69 -8.10
CA VAL A 30 0.31 0.39 -7.44
C VAL A 30 -0.96 0.16 -6.62
N LEU A 31 -1.80 -0.78 -7.05
CA LEU A 31 -3.12 -1.04 -6.47
C LEU A 31 -3.25 -2.45 -5.86
N LYS A 32 -2.13 -3.10 -5.55
CA LYS A 32 -2.09 -4.42 -4.93
C LYS A 32 -2.84 -4.50 -3.60
N GLY A 33 -3.22 -5.71 -3.19
CA GLY A 33 -3.95 -5.95 -1.96
C GLY A 33 -5.33 -5.32 -2.00
N ASP A 34 -6.05 -5.53 -3.13
CA ASP A 34 -7.38 -4.99 -3.39
C ASP A 34 -7.45 -3.45 -3.26
N GLY A 35 -6.55 -2.74 -3.96
CA GLY A 35 -6.46 -1.28 -3.85
C GLY A 35 -6.07 -0.83 -2.45
N TYR A 36 -5.17 -1.57 -1.78
CA TYR A 36 -4.82 -1.39 -0.36
C TYR A 36 -6.02 -1.55 0.59
N GLY A 37 -6.95 -2.45 0.25
CA GLY A 37 -8.14 -2.73 1.05
C GLY A 37 -9.31 -1.76 0.79
N LEU A 38 -9.20 -0.92 -0.23
CA LEU A 38 -10.24 0.06 -0.57
C LEU A 38 -11.07 -0.32 -1.79
N GLY A 39 -10.78 -1.47 -2.43
CA GLY A 39 -11.46 -1.91 -3.65
C GLY A 39 -10.65 -1.54 -4.89
N LEU A 40 -10.14 -2.57 -5.56
CA LEU A 40 -9.22 -2.44 -6.69
C LEU A 40 -9.82 -1.68 -7.86
N VAL A 41 -11.02 -2.09 -8.30
CA VAL A 41 -11.69 -1.55 -9.50
C VAL A 41 -12.08 -0.09 -9.31
N GLN A 42 -12.61 0.25 -8.14
CA GLN A 42 -13.02 1.61 -7.78
C GLN A 42 -11.80 2.56 -7.73
N MET A 43 -10.72 2.13 -7.07
CA MET A 43 -9.48 2.92 -7.04
C MET A 43 -8.88 3.10 -8.44
N ALA A 44 -8.86 2.05 -9.26
CA ALA A 44 -8.38 2.12 -10.64
C ALA A 44 -9.24 3.06 -11.49
N ALA A 45 -10.56 3.09 -11.29
CA ALA A 45 -11.46 4.01 -12.01
C ALA A 45 -11.10 5.48 -11.73
N ILE A 46 -10.90 5.84 -10.46
CA ILE A 46 -10.50 7.20 -10.09
C ILE A 46 -9.10 7.54 -10.64
N CYS A 47 -8.17 6.59 -10.62
CA CYS A 47 -6.85 6.78 -11.21
C CYS A 47 -6.96 7.03 -12.72
N ARG A 48 -7.78 6.26 -13.46
CA ARG A 48 -8.00 6.42 -14.91
C ARG A 48 -8.67 7.77 -15.23
N GLU A 49 -9.66 8.18 -14.45
CA GLU A 49 -10.28 9.51 -14.57
C GLU A 49 -9.26 10.64 -14.37
N ALA A 50 -8.27 10.44 -13.50
CA ALA A 50 -7.15 11.36 -13.30
C ALA A 50 -6.04 11.22 -14.37
N GLY A 51 -6.26 10.43 -15.43
CA GLY A 51 -5.32 10.23 -16.54
C GLY A 51 -4.16 9.28 -16.23
N VAL A 52 -4.32 8.35 -15.28
CA VAL A 52 -3.35 7.28 -15.00
C VAL A 52 -3.84 5.99 -15.64
N THR A 53 -3.09 5.49 -16.63
CA THR A 53 -3.40 4.30 -17.42
C THR A 53 -2.47 3.12 -17.15
N HIS A 54 -1.52 3.27 -16.23
CA HIS A 54 -0.53 2.26 -15.88
C HIS A 54 -0.77 1.79 -14.44
N PHE A 55 -1.10 0.51 -14.28
CA PHE A 55 -1.41 -0.11 -13.00
C PHE A 55 -0.40 -1.20 -12.66
N ALA A 56 -0.08 -1.36 -11.37
CA ALA A 56 0.78 -2.43 -10.92
C ALA A 56 0.13 -3.19 -9.76
N VAL A 57 0.07 -4.50 -9.90
CA VAL A 57 -0.59 -5.44 -8.98
C VAL A 57 0.33 -6.62 -8.63
N THR A 58 -0.10 -7.54 -7.78
CA THR A 58 0.71 -8.69 -7.34
C THR A 58 0.04 -10.03 -7.51
N GLU A 59 -1.25 -10.07 -7.84
CA GLU A 59 -2.01 -11.31 -7.95
C GLU A 59 -2.70 -11.43 -9.31
N VAL A 60 -2.77 -12.67 -9.84
CA VAL A 60 -3.48 -12.99 -11.09
C VAL A 60 -4.95 -12.55 -11.03
N SER A 61 -5.59 -12.78 -9.87
CA SER A 61 -6.98 -12.35 -9.63
C SER A 61 -7.17 -10.84 -9.70
N GLU A 62 -6.15 -10.05 -9.35
CA GLU A 62 -6.19 -8.59 -9.47
C GLU A 62 -6.16 -8.16 -10.94
N VAL A 63 -5.30 -8.80 -11.77
CA VAL A 63 -5.27 -8.58 -13.21
C VAL A 63 -6.63 -8.91 -13.83
N SER A 64 -7.18 -10.10 -13.52
CA SER A 64 -8.49 -10.54 -14.00
C SER A 64 -9.61 -9.56 -13.64
N ARG A 65 -9.62 -9.09 -12.41
CA ARG A 65 -10.63 -8.12 -11.92
C ARG A 65 -10.51 -6.76 -12.61
N LEU A 66 -9.31 -6.27 -12.89
CA LEU A 66 -9.11 -5.05 -13.66
C LEU A 66 -9.63 -5.22 -15.09
N ARG A 67 -9.28 -6.31 -15.78
CA ARG A 67 -9.76 -6.58 -17.13
C ARG A 67 -11.29 -6.70 -17.17
N ALA A 68 -11.88 -7.49 -16.25
CA ALA A 68 -13.34 -7.59 -16.10
C ALA A 68 -14.02 -6.24 -15.73
N GLY A 69 -13.30 -5.36 -15.04
CA GLY A 69 -13.73 -4.01 -14.69
C GLY A 69 -13.62 -2.98 -15.82
N GLY A 70 -13.24 -3.41 -17.05
CA GLY A 70 -13.21 -2.54 -18.24
C GLY A 70 -11.90 -1.77 -18.43
N PHE A 71 -10.78 -2.21 -17.87
CA PHE A 71 -9.45 -1.60 -18.03
C PHE A 71 -8.64 -2.32 -19.13
N GLN A 72 -9.24 -2.49 -20.33
CA GLN A 72 -8.61 -3.17 -21.47
C GLN A 72 -7.51 -2.34 -22.11
N ASP A 73 -7.66 -1.02 -22.08
CA ASP A 73 -6.78 0.01 -22.64
C ASP A 73 -5.62 0.41 -21.71
N CYS A 74 -5.50 -0.24 -20.55
CA CYS A 74 -4.52 0.09 -19.53
C CYS A 74 -3.39 -0.94 -19.47
N ASP A 75 -2.18 -0.48 -19.24
CA ASP A 75 -1.04 -1.34 -18.93
C ASP A 75 -1.13 -1.86 -17.50
N ILE A 76 -1.02 -3.18 -17.35
CA ILE A 76 -1.06 -3.83 -16.03
C ILE A 76 0.22 -4.63 -15.82
N LEU A 77 1.07 -4.14 -14.92
CA LEU A 77 2.32 -4.79 -14.53
C LEU A 77 2.09 -5.73 -13.34
N MET A 78 2.35 -7.01 -13.55
CA MET A 78 2.40 -8.03 -12.50
C MET A 78 3.75 -7.97 -11.80
N LEU A 79 3.80 -7.40 -10.59
CA LEU A 79 5.05 -7.16 -9.83
C LEU A 79 5.63 -8.43 -9.20
N ARG A 80 4.79 -9.45 -8.95
CA ARG A 80 5.24 -10.75 -8.45
C ARG A 80 5.65 -11.62 -9.64
N PRO A 81 6.91 -12.07 -9.70
CA PRO A 81 7.30 -13.06 -10.69
C PRO A 81 6.64 -14.41 -10.39
N THR A 82 6.44 -15.21 -11.40
CA THR A 82 5.94 -16.58 -11.28
C THR A 82 6.57 -17.46 -12.36
N ALA A 83 6.79 -18.73 -12.03
CA ALA A 83 7.17 -19.78 -12.96
C ALA A 83 6.06 -20.85 -13.07
N ASP A 84 4.87 -20.57 -12.56
CA ASP A 84 3.72 -21.46 -12.72
C ASP A 84 3.11 -21.28 -14.12
N ALA A 85 3.13 -22.34 -14.93
CA ALA A 85 2.69 -22.29 -16.32
C ALA A 85 1.19 -21.94 -16.47
N GLN A 86 0.34 -22.31 -15.50
CA GLN A 86 -1.08 -21.98 -15.55
C GLN A 86 -1.30 -20.48 -15.26
N GLU A 87 -0.63 -19.94 -14.22
CA GLU A 87 -0.65 -18.49 -13.95
C GLU A 87 -0.13 -17.70 -15.15
N LEU A 88 1.01 -18.12 -15.74
CA LEU A 88 1.60 -17.46 -16.90
C LEU A 88 0.64 -17.46 -18.10
N THR A 89 0.01 -18.60 -18.41
CA THR A 89 -0.99 -18.70 -19.48
C THR A 89 -2.16 -17.74 -19.24
N GLN A 90 -2.67 -17.64 -18.00
CA GLN A 90 -3.74 -16.72 -17.66
C GLN A 90 -3.31 -15.26 -17.83
N LEU A 91 -2.14 -14.92 -17.34
CA LEU A 91 -1.60 -13.54 -17.40
C LEU A 91 -1.34 -13.09 -18.84
N LEU A 92 -0.81 -13.99 -19.69
CA LEU A 92 -0.60 -13.70 -21.12
C LEU A 92 -1.93 -13.48 -21.84
N ASN A 93 -2.94 -14.33 -21.59
CA ASN A 93 -4.27 -14.18 -22.17
C ASN A 93 -4.98 -12.89 -21.71
N LEU A 94 -4.63 -12.37 -20.52
CA LEU A 94 -5.12 -11.09 -19.99
C LEU A 94 -4.30 -9.90 -20.50
N GLY A 95 -3.26 -10.11 -21.30
CA GLY A 95 -2.38 -9.06 -21.80
C GLY A 95 -1.68 -8.29 -20.66
N ALA A 96 -1.23 -8.99 -19.63
CA ALA A 96 -0.45 -8.40 -18.55
C ALA A 96 1.02 -8.26 -18.94
N ILE A 97 1.67 -7.22 -18.45
CA ILE A 97 3.13 -7.09 -18.47
C ILE A 97 3.68 -7.88 -17.29
N LEU A 98 4.63 -8.78 -17.53
CA LEU A 98 5.13 -9.71 -16.53
C LEU A 98 6.49 -9.31 -15.98
N THR A 99 6.74 -9.61 -14.71
CA THR A 99 8.07 -9.42 -14.12
C THR A 99 8.92 -10.66 -14.36
N VAL A 100 10.10 -10.47 -14.92
CA VAL A 100 11.17 -11.47 -15.00
C VAL A 100 12.24 -11.13 -13.97
N SER A 101 12.61 -12.09 -13.13
CA SER A 101 13.49 -11.89 -11.97
C SER A 101 14.58 -12.94 -11.80
N SER A 102 14.57 -13.99 -12.61
CA SER A 102 15.55 -15.07 -12.65
C SER A 102 15.59 -15.70 -14.03
N GLN A 103 16.65 -16.44 -14.33
CA GLN A 103 16.71 -17.23 -15.57
C GLN A 103 15.62 -18.29 -15.63
N ASN A 104 15.24 -18.88 -14.49
CA ASN A 104 14.21 -19.90 -14.43
C ASN A 104 12.83 -19.34 -14.82
N ASP A 105 12.41 -18.23 -14.23
CA ASP A 105 11.10 -17.64 -14.58
C ASP A 105 11.09 -17.10 -16.00
N ALA A 106 12.21 -16.56 -16.49
CA ALA A 106 12.37 -16.14 -17.88
C ALA A 106 12.23 -17.33 -18.87
N ALA A 107 12.92 -18.44 -18.60
CA ALA A 107 12.90 -19.61 -19.48
C ALA A 107 11.49 -20.26 -19.54
N VAL A 108 10.83 -20.40 -18.38
CA VAL A 108 9.45 -20.94 -18.33
C VAL A 108 8.49 -20.02 -19.07
N LEU A 109 8.56 -18.70 -18.83
CA LEU A 109 7.71 -17.72 -19.52
C LEU A 109 7.95 -17.72 -21.03
N ASN A 110 9.22 -17.77 -21.48
CA ASN A 110 9.54 -17.88 -22.90
C ASN A 110 8.88 -19.11 -23.53
N GLY A 111 9.02 -20.29 -22.91
CA GLY A 111 8.43 -21.53 -23.40
C GLY A 111 6.89 -21.51 -23.46
N VAL A 112 6.24 -20.91 -22.46
CA VAL A 112 4.78 -20.72 -22.47
C VAL A 112 4.36 -19.76 -23.57
N ALA A 113 5.06 -18.64 -23.75
CA ALA A 113 4.78 -17.64 -24.78
C ALA A 113 4.93 -18.24 -26.18
N GLU A 114 6.01 -18.99 -26.45
CA GLU A 114 6.22 -19.71 -27.71
C GLU A 114 5.11 -20.75 -27.96
N THR A 115 4.71 -21.50 -26.93
CA THR A 115 3.63 -22.50 -27.06
C THR A 115 2.29 -21.86 -27.42
N LEU A 116 2.01 -20.67 -26.88
CA LEU A 116 0.80 -19.89 -27.18
C LEU A 116 0.90 -19.10 -28.49
N GLY A 117 2.09 -19.03 -29.13
CA GLY A 117 2.33 -18.23 -30.32
C GLY A 117 2.21 -16.73 -30.10
N VAL A 118 2.50 -16.26 -28.87
CA VAL A 118 2.47 -14.83 -28.50
C VAL A 118 3.84 -14.35 -28.03
N GLN A 119 4.03 -13.05 -27.98
CA GLN A 119 5.20 -12.42 -27.38
C GLN A 119 4.83 -11.79 -26.04
N ALA A 120 5.46 -12.26 -24.96
CA ALA A 120 5.21 -11.78 -23.61
C ALA A 120 5.90 -10.43 -23.38
N GLN A 121 5.15 -9.37 -23.10
CA GLN A 121 5.74 -8.12 -22.63
C GLN A 121 6.29 -8.31 -21.21
N VAL A 122 7.54 -7.94 -20.99
CA VAL A 122 8.19 -8.15 -19.70
C VAL A 122 8.93 -6.92 -19.20
N HIS A 123 8.89 -6.72 -17.88
CA HIS A 123 9.81 -5.86 -17.16
C HIS A 123 10.83 -6.70 -16.40
N VAL A 124 12.10 -6.53 -16.71
CA VAL A 124 13.20 -7.22 -16.03
C VAL A 124 13.45 -6.56 -14.68
N LYS A 125 13.54 -7.37 -13.64
CA LYS A 125 13.76 -6.87 -12.28
C LYS A 125 15.20 -7.04 -11.84
N ILE A 126 15.81 -5.95 -11.35
CA ILE A 126 17.14 -5.93 -10.75
C ILE A 126 17.02 -5.81 -9.23
N ASP A 127 17.74 -6.62 -8.49
CA ASP A 127 17.84 -6.50 -7.03
C ASP A 127 19.09 -5.73 -6.64
N THR A 128 18.91 -4.46 -6.38
CA THR A 128 19.98 -3.57 -5.91
C THR A 128 20.12 -3.52 -4.38
N GLY A 129 19.50 -4.50 -3.68
CA GLY A 129 19.63 -4.63 -2.23
C GLY A 129 18.33 -4.86 -1.45
N MET A 130 17.21 -5.08 -2.13
CA MET A 130 15.94 -5.45 -1.45
C MET A 130 15.95 -6.89 -0.94
N GLY A 131 16.71 -7.79 -1.60
CA GLY A 131 16.87 -9.19 -1.19
C GLY A 131 15.62 -10.05 -1.32
N ARG A 132 14.81 -9.81 -2.38
CA ARG A 132 13.53 -10.52 -2.53
C ARG A 132 13.35 -11.19 -3.89
N TYR A 133 13.46 -10.46 -4.96
CA TYR A 133 13.37 -10.89 -6.36
C TYR A 133 14.28 -10.01 -7.20
N GLY A 134 14.81 -10.55 -8.28
CA GLY A 134 15.59 -9.81 -9.27
C GLY A 134 17.01 -10.32 -9.40
N PHE A 135 17.60 -10.06 -10.56
CA PHE A 135 19.01 -10.33 -10.83
C PHE A 135 19.89 -9.38 -10.04
N LEU A 136 21.03 -9.86 -9.56
CA LEU A 136 22.02 -9.00 -8.91
C LEU A 136 22.74 -8.14 -9.97
N PRO A 137 23.28 -6.96 -9.60
CA PRO A 137 23.93 -6.05 -10.54
C PRO A 137 25.19 -6.59 -11.25
N ASP A 138 25.77 -7.67 -10.74
CA ASP A 138 26.92 -8.35 -11.29
C ASP A 138 26.58 -9.61 -12.11
N GLU A 139 25.29 -10.00 -12.19
CA GLU A 139 24.81 -11.17 -12.94
C GLU A 139 24.49 -10.81 -14.41
N LEU A 140 25.34 -10.03 -15.09
CA LEU A 140 25.11 -9.59 -16.47
C LEU A 140 25.04 -10.77 -17.44
N ASP A 141 25.80 -11.82 -17.23
CA ASP A 141 25.79 -13.07 -17.99
C ASP A 141 24.47 -13.80 -17.92
N GLN A 142 23.73 -13.66 -16.83
CA GLN A 142 22.38 -14.19 -16.65
C GLN A 142 21.31 -13.28 -17.28
N LEU A 143 21.56 -11.99 -17.35
CA LEU A 143 20.65 -11.00 -17.93
C LEU A 143 20.66 -11.03 -19.47
N LEU A 144 21.84 -11.09 -20.09
CA LEU A 144 22.00 -10.99 -21.54
C LEU A 144 21.16 -11.98 -22.34
N PRO A 145 21.01 -13.29 -21.92
CA PRO A 145 20.16 -14.23 -22.65
C PRO A 145 18.70 -13.78 -22.79
N ILE A 146 18.16 -13.04 -21.80
CA ILE A 146 16.76 -12.55 -21.81
C ILE A 146 16.57 -11.57 -22.98
N PHE A 147 17.56 -10.71 -23.21
CA PHE A 147 17.50 -9.71 -24.26
C PHE A 147 17.87 -10.24 -25.66
N LYS A 148 18.72 -11.28 -25.75
CA LYS A 148 19.33 -11.70 -27.00
C LYS A 148 18.80 -13.06 -27.53
N TYR A 149 18.32 -13.96 -26.64
CA TYR A 149 18.09 -15.37 -26.98
C TYR A 149 16.73 -15.92 -26.57
N MET A 150 15.81 -15.09 -26.09
CA MET A 150 14.47 -15.51 -25.69
C MET A 150 13.39 -14.82 -26.56
N PRO A 151 13.10 -15.36 -27.75
CA PRO A 151 12.25 -14.68 -28.75
C PRO A 151 10.78 -14.57 -28.32
N GLY A 152 10.31 -15.43 -27.39
CA GLY A 152 8.98 -15.31 -26.78
C GLY A 152 8.85 -14.13 -25.81
N LEU A 153 9.97 -13.46 -25.48
CA LEU A 153 9.95 -12.30 -24.57
C LEU A 153 10.20 -11.00 -25.33
N HIS A 154 9.43 -9.97 -24.97
CA HIS A 154 9.65 -8.60 -25.41
C HIS A 154 9.91 -7.73 -24.19
N VAL A 155 11.14 -7.31 -23.99
CA VAL A 155 11.52 -6.44 -22.86
C VAL A 155 11.01 -5.04 -23.11
N THR A 156 9.96 -4.64 -22.40
CA THR A 156 9.34 -3.31 -22.45
C THR A 156 9.76 -2.44 -21.27
N GLY A 157 10.46 -2.99 -20.29
CA GLY A 157 11.00 -2.21 -19.18
C GLY A 157 11.97 -2.97 -18.28
N ILE A 158 12.63 -2.20 -17.43
CA ILE A 158 13.55 -2.70 -16.42
C ILE A 158 13.38 -1.90 -15.13
N TYR A 159 13.46 -2.56 -13.97
CA TYR A 159 13.24 -1.84 -12.73
C TYR A 159 13.95 -2.42 -11.51
N THR A 160 14.14 -1.57 -10.50
CA THR A 160 14.52 -1.98 -9.16
C THR A 160 13.52 -1.48 -8.10
N HIS A 161 13.73 -1.84 -6.84
CA HIS A 161 12.89 -1.39 -5.73
C HIS A 161 13.74 -0.89 -4.55
N LEU A 162 13.61 0.39 -4.24
CA LEU A 162 14.32 1.04 -3.16
C LEU A 162 13.82 0.57 -1.79
N HIS A 163 14.69 -0.03 -0.97
CA HIS A 163 14.32 -0.60 0.32
C HIS A 163 14.27 0.43 1.46
N SER A 164 15.01 1.52 1.38
CA SER A 164 15.20 2.49 2.48
C SER A 164 15.00 3.95 2.10
N ALA A 165 14.31 4.25 0.98
CA ALA A 165 14.09 5.61 0.53
C ALA A 165 13.45 6.52 1.60
N PHE A 166 12.69 5.95 2.54
CA PHE A 166 12.04 6.68 3.62
C PHE A 166 13.01 7.06 4.77
N CYS A 167 14.14 6.39 4.97
CA CYS A 167 14.97 6.55 6.17
C CYS A 167 16.49 6.57 5.98
N ASN A 168 17.03 6.12 4.83
CA ASN A 168 18.48 6.03 4.61
C ASN A 168 18.88 6.53 3.20
N GLN A 169 19.33 7.79 3.15
CA GLN A 169 19.76 8.43 1.91
C GLN A 169 20.95 7.71 1.26
N LYS A 170 22.00 7.39 2.04
CA LYS A 170 23.22 6.74 1.51
C LYS A 170 22.89 5.40 0.83
N ALA A 171 22.05 4.57 1.46
CA ALA A 171 21.63 3.30 0.87
C ALA A 171 20.74 3.51 -0.38
N THR A 172 19.94 4.56 -0.40
CA THR A 172 19.07 4.90 -1.54
C THR A 172 19.91 5.31 -2.76
N ILE A 173 20.91 6.17 -2.55
CA ILE A 173 21.82 6.61 -3.62
C ILE A 173 22.62 5.40 -4.14
N ALA A 174 23.19 4.58 -3.27
CA ALA A 174 23.92 3.39 -3.68
C ALA A 174 23.07 2.41 -4.51
N GLN A 175 21.78 2.24 -4.17
CA GLN A 175 20.86 1.45 -5.00
C GLN A 175 20.60 2.08 -6.37
N ALA A 176 20.49 3.41 -6.44
CA ALA A 176 20.28 4.12 -7.69
C ALA A 176 21.52 4.02 -8.60
N GLU A 177 22.71 4.21 -8.05
CA GLU A 177 23.99 4.05 -8.76
C GLU A 177 24.21 2.63 -9.27
N ALA A 178 23.91 1.62 -8.45
CA ALA A 178 23.99 0.21 -8.84
C ALA A 178 23.02 -0.11 -10.00
N PHE A 179 21.79 0.43 -9.96
CA PHE A 179 20.82 0.26 -11.03
C PHE A 179 21.26 0.95 -12.32
N GLN A 180 21.77 2.19 -12.23
CA GLN A 180 22.31 2.89 -13.38
C GLN A 180 23.47 2.12 -14.02
N GLY A 181 24.38 1.57 -13.20
CA GLY A 181 25.50 0.75 -13.71
C GLY A 181 25.05 -0.51 -14.46
N VAL A 182 23.90 -1.10 -14.09
CA VAL A 182 23.30 -2.22 -14.88
C VAL A 182 22.78 -1.72 -16.23
N LEU A 183 22.08 -0.60 -16.25
CA LEU A 183 21.59 0.01 -17.49
C LEU A 183 22.74 0.32 -18.46
N ASP A 184 23.80 0.94 -17.95
CA ASP A 184 24.97 1.30 -18.77
C ASP A 184 25.65 0.06 -19.38
N LYS A 185 25.78 -1.04 -18.60
CA LYS A 185 26.30 -2.31 -19.10
C LYS A 185 25.42 -2.93 -20.18
N LEU A 186 24.09 -2.96 -19.96
CA LEU A 186 23.14 -3.49 -20.96
C LEU A 186 23.14 -2.68 -22.25
N HIS A 187 23.20 -1.36 -22.16
CA HIS A 187 23.30 -0.47 -23.31
C HIS A 187 24.61 -0.67 -24.08
N ALA A 188 25.73 -0.86 -23.36
CA ALA A 188 27.02 -1.16 -23.99
C ALA A 188 26.99 -2.49 -24.78
N GLU A 189 26.17 -3.44 -24.34
CA GLU A 189 25.90 -4.72 -25.03
C GLU A 189 24.86 -4.59 -26.16
N GLY A 190 24.37 -3.39 -26.46
CA GLY A 190 23.36 -3.14 -27.48
C GLY A 190 21.94 -3.56 -27.10
N CYS A 191 21.66 -3.81 -25.81
CA CYS A 191 20.35 -4.22 -25.33
C CYS A 191 19.44 -3.00 -25.09
N GLY A 192 18.27 -2.98 -25.73
CA GLY A 192 17.20 -2.02 -25.44
C GLY A 192 16.48 -2.40 -24.15
N THR A 193 16.53 -1.53 -23.14
CA THR A 193 15.97 -1.84 -21.80
C THR A 193 14.49 -1.43 -21.63
N GLY A 194 13.93 -0.71 -22.61
CA GLY A 194 12.59 -0.15 -22.49
C GLY A 194 12.51 0.88 -21.35
N MET A 195 11.37 0.95 -20.67
CA MET A 195 11.10 1.88 -19.58
C MET A 195 11.89 1.55 -18.32
N ALA A 196 12.82 2.40 -17.92
CA ALA A 196 13.56 2.27 -16.66
C ALA A 196 12.79 2.92 -15.50
N HIS A 197 12.60 2.19 -14.39
CA HIS A 197 11.89 2.76 -13.24
C HIS A 197 12.37 2.20 -11.89
N MET A 198 12.62 3.09 -10.90
CA MET A 198 13.07 2.68 -9.57
C MET A 198 12.28 3.28 -8.41
N LEU A 199 11.76 4.51 -8.55
CA LEU A 199 11.17 5.23 -7.44
C LEU A 199 9.83 4.61 -7.00
N ASN A 200 9.73 4.33 -5.70
CA ASN A 200 8.47 4.07 -5.02
C ASN A 200 7.91 5.38 -4.41
N SER A 201 6.78 5.33 -3.70
CA SER A 201 6.16 6.51 -3.08
C SER A 201 7.14 7.34 -2.25
N ALA A 202 7.99 6.72 -1.43
CA ALA A 202 8.97 7.41 -0.61
C ALA A 202 10.11 8.00 -1.45
N GLY A 203 10.55 7.27 -2.47
CA GLY A 203 11.56 7.70 -3.42
C GLY A 203 11.11 8.93 -4.19
N LEU A 204 9.90 8.91 -4.77
CA LEU A 204 9.36 10.05 -5.50
C LEU A 204 9.24 11.31 -4.64
N LEU A 205 8.83 11.16 -3.38
CA LEU A 205 8.69 12.32 -2.50
C LEU A 205 10.03 12.95 -2.10
N LYS A 206 11.08 12.15 -1.90
CA LYS A 206 12.37 12.62 -1.38
C LYS A 206 13.45 12.83 -2.43
N TYR A 207 13.40 12.10 -3.53
CA TYR A 207 14.47 12.01 -4.53
C TYR A 207 13.88 12.04 -5.95
N PRO A 208 13.02 13.03 -6.29
CA PRO A 208 12.40 13.10 -7.62
C PRO A 208 13.44 13.22 -8.75
N GLU A 209 14.64 13.69 -8.46
CA GLU A 209 15.77 13.78 -9.38
C GLU A 209 16.25 12.41 -9.91
N TYR A 210 15.90 11.32 -9.23
CA TYR A 210 16.13 9.94 -9.70
C TYR A 210 14.92 9.33 -10.42
N ALA A 211 13.90 10.13 -10.73
CA ALA A 211 12.85 9.66 -11.62
C ALA A 211 13.46 9.42 -13.00
N MET A 212 13.24 8.23 -13.53
CA MET A 212 13.63 7.85 -14.89
C MET A 212 12.40 7.93 -15.78
N ASP A 213 12.15 6.92 -16.61
CA ASP A 213 10.97 6.91 -17.49
C ASP A 213 9.67 6.66 -16.74
N GLY A 214 9.74 6.06 -15.54
CA GLY A 214 8.56 5.75 -14.75
C GLY A 214 8.76 5.78 -13.23
N VAL A 215 7.65 5.98 -12.51
CA VAL A 215 7.59 5.95 -11.04
C VAL A 215 6.41 5.08 -10.59
N ARG A 216 6.58 4.33 -9.49
CA ARG A 216 5.54 3.42 -8.96
C ARG A 216 5.05 3.88 -7.60
N VAL A 217 3.85 4.41 -7.54
CA VAL A 217 3.27 4.96 -6.30
C VAL A 217 2.04 4.16 -5.85
N GLY A 218 1.94 3.91 -4.56
CA GLY A 218 0.81 3.22 -3.95
C GLY A 218 0.37 3.95 -2.68
N SER A 219 1.09 3.79 -1.58
CA SER A 219 0.74 4.40 -0.29
C SER A 219 0.60 5.92 -0.34
N ALA A 220 1.33 6.60 -1.25
CA ALA A 220 1.21 8.05 -1.43
C ALA A 220 -0.15 8.46 -2.03
N ILE A 221 -0.75 7.64 -2.89
CA ILE A 221 -2.11 7.88 -3.42
C ILE A 221 -3.11 7.97 -2.26
N LEU A 222 -2.92 7.15 -1.21
CA LEU A 222 -3.76 7.13 -0.02
C LEU A 222 -3.44 8.27 0.98
N GLY A 223 -2.47 9.13 0.68
CA GLY A 223 -1.95 10.12 1.64
C GLY A 223 -1.29 9.48 2.88
N ARG A 224 -0.86 8.22 2.76
CA ARG A 224 -0.22 7.44 3.84
C ARG A 224 1.24 7.19 3.47
N VAL A 225 2.12 8.09 3.93
CA VAL A 225 3.54 8.03 3.60
C VAL A 225 4.41 7.86 4.85
N SER A 226 5.52 7.12 4.67
CA SER A 226 6.48 6.85 5.76
C SER A 226 7.52 7.98 5.91
N VAL A 227 7.55 8.93 4.98
CA VAL A 227 8.51 10.04 4.97
C VAL A 227 7.98 11.23 5.75
N ARG A 228 8.84 11.84 6.57
CA ARG A 228 8.52 13.07 7.29
C ARG A 228 8.49 14.26 6.32
N GLY A 229 7.57 15.17 6.54
CA GLY A 229 7.41 16.40 5.75
C GLY A 229 5.94 16.67 5.42
N ASN A 230 5.67 17.89 5.03
CA ASN A 230 4.38 18.25 4.42
C ASN A 230 4.52 18.13 2.90
N TRP A 231 3.86 17.15 2.33
CA TRP A 231 3.92 16.83 0.91
C TRP A 231 2.67 17.28 0.15
N GLY A 232 1.74 17.95 0.85
CA GLY A 232 0.43 18.34 0.30
C GLY A 232 -0.56 17.17 0.16
N LEU A 233 -0.16 15.96 0.51
CA LEU A 233 -1.00 14.76 0.37
C LEU A 233 -2.00 14.66 1.52
N ALA A 234 -3.28 14.53 1.21
CA ALA A 234 -4.36 14.30 2.15
C ALA A 234 -4.63 12.81 2.36
N ARG A 235 -5.01 12.40 3.57
CA ARG A 235 -5.60 11.06 3.79
C ARG A 235 -6.93 10.97 3.07
N ILE A 236 -7.06 9.97 2.22
CA ILE A 236 -8.22 9.85 1.30
C ILE A 236 -9.46 9.26 1.95
N GLY A 237 -9.41 8.84 3.21
CA GLY A 237 -10.61 8.27 3.81
C GLY A 237 -10.48 7.97 5.29
N GLU A 238 -11.64 7.70 5.90
CA GLU A 238 -11.83 7.45 7.31
C GLU A 238 -12.95 6.46 7.58
N CYS A 239 -12.85 5.71 8.67
CA CYS A 239 -13.93 4.83 9.11
C CYS A 239 -14.94 5.63 9.92
N GLN A 240 -16.18 5.69 9.46
CA GLN A 240 -17.31 6.31 10.14
C GLN A 240 -18.24 5.25 10.74
N ALA A 241 -18.75 5.51 11.94
CA ALA A 241 -19.81 4.69 12.55
C ALA A 241 -20.75 5.56 13.37
N THR A 242 -22.01 5.14 13.48
CA THR A 242 -23.01 5.86 14.27
C THR A 242 -23.08 5.35 15.70
N VAL A 243 -23.42 6.23 16.63
CA VAL A 243 -23.76 5.88 18.02
C VAL A 243 -24.96 4.95 18.01
N GLU A 244 -24.83 3.76 18.60
CA GLU A 244 -25.94 2.80 18.71
C GLU A 244 -26.68 2.93 20.04
N GLU A 245 -25.96 3.20 21.13
CA GLU A 245 -26.55 3.34 22.46
C GLU A 245 -25.82 4.44 23.24
N LEU A 246 -26.57 5.13 24.07
CA LEU A 246 -26.07 6.10 25.05
C LEU A 246 -26.58 5.71 26.45
N ARG A 247 -25.67 5.61 27.40
CA ARG A 247 -26.02 5.25 28.77
C ARG A 247 -25.17 5.98 29.81
N TRP A 248 -25.73 6.22 30.97
CA TRP A 248 -24.97 6.71 32.12
C TRP A 248 -24.49 5.56 32.97
N LEU A 249 -23.18 5.51 33.22
CA LEU A 249 -22.58 4.59 34.20
C LEU A 249 -22.40 5.35 35.53
N PRO A 250 -22.93 4.81 36.65
CA PRO A 250 -22.72 5.40 37.97
C PRO A 250 -21.25 5.26 38.41
N LYS A 251 -20.83 6.06 39.39
CA LYS A 251 -19.53 5.88 40.04
C LYS A 251 -19.34 4.43 40.55
N GLY A 252 -18.16 3.87 40.28
CA GLY A 252 -17.81 2.48 40.64
C GLY A 252 -18.19 1.44 39.59
N HIS A 253 -18.97 1.78 38.55
CA HIS A 253 -19.34 0.84 37.50
C HIS A 253 -18.16 0.62 36.51
N SER A 254 -17.95 -0.61 36.15
CA SER A 254 -16.86 -0.98 35.20
C SER A 254 -17.32 -0.94 33.75
N CYS A 255 -16.38 -0.76 32.80
CA CYS A 255 -16.60 -0.80 31.37
C CYS A 255 -15.57 -1.71 30.69
N GLY A 256 -16.06 -2.59 29.83
CA GLY A 256 -15.25 -3.52 29.03
C GLY A 256 -14.74 -4.75 29.78
N TYR A 257 -14.09 -5.64 29.05
CA TYR A 257 -13.53 -6.88 29.59
C TYR A 257 -12.48 -6.62 30.68
N GLY A 258 -12.46 -7.50 31.70
CA GLY A 258 -11.49 -7.44 32.79
C GLY A 258 -11.60 -6.18 33.66
N ALA A 259 -12.77 -5.50 33.63
CA ALA A 259 -12.97 -4.21 34.30
C ALA A 259 -11.82 -3.20 34.01
N GLY A 260 -11.30 -3.20 32.81
CA GLY A 260 -10.13 -2.42 32.39
C GLY A 260 -10.27 -0.89 32.60
N TRP A 261 -11.48 -0.43 32.85
CA TRP A 261 -11.79 0.92 33.28
C TRP A 261 -12.98 0.92 34.23
N THR A 262 -12.91 1.77 35.25
CA THR A 262 -13.99 1.96 36.24
C THR A 262 -14.33 3.44 36.36
N ALA A 263 -15.60 3.77 36.38
CA ALA A 263 -16.11 5.12 36.49
C ALA A 263 -15.78 5.73 37.86
N LYS A 264 -15.00 6.80 37.88
CA LYS A 264 -14.67 7.56 39.11
C LYS A 264 -15.76 8.57 39.47
N LYS A 265 -16.62 8.91 38.54
CA LYS A 265 -17.81 9.78 38.66
C LYS A 265 -18.85 9.28 37.65
N PRO A 266 -20.11 9.72 37.76
CA PRO A 266 -21.09 9.43 36.73
C PRO A 266 -20.54 9.80 35.34
N THR A 267 -20.56 8.83 34.42
CA THR A 267 -19.92 8.97 33.09
C THR A 267 -20.93 8.57 32.03
N ARG A 268 -21.13 9.42 31.03
CA ARG A 268 -21.97 9.13 29.87
C ARG A 268 -21.14 8.40 28.81
N VAL A 269 -21.62 7.24 28.40
CA VAL A 269 -20.92 6.35 27.47
C VAL A 269 -21.71 6.20 26.19
N ALA A 270 -21.04 6.40 25.04
CA ALA A 270 -21.54 6.05 23.72
C ALA A 270 -20.97 4.67 23.30
N VAL A 271 -21.83 3.81 22.77
CA VAL A 271 -21.46 2.49 22.24
C VAL A 271 -21.53 2.53 20.74
N PHE A 272 -20.48 1.98 20.10
CA PHE A 272 -20.36 1.86 18.66
C PHE A 272 -20.10 0.43 18.23
N SER A 273 -20.69 -0.02 17.11
CA SER A 273 -20.48 -1.37 16.54
C SER A 273 -19.16 -1.49 15.76
N VAL A 274 -18.10 -0.90 16.26
CA VAL A 274 -16.74 -0.99 15.72
C VAL A 274 -15.82 -1.53 16.80
N GLY A 275 -15.06 -2.59 16.48
CA GLY A 275 -14.14 -3.23 17.41
C GLY A 275 -12.87 -3.71 16.71
N TRP A 276 -12.06 -4.53 17.40
CA TRP A 276 -10.80 -5.01 16.85
C TRP A 276 -10.98 -5.94 15.64
N TYR A 277 -12.11 -6.64 15.51
CA TYR A 277 -12.43 -7.41 14.29
C TYR A 277 -12.46 -6.54 13.03
N HIS A 278 -12.88 -5.29 13.18
CA HIS A 278 -12.97 -4.31 12.10
C HIS A 278 -11.64 -3.59 11.83
N GLY A 279 -10.59 -3.92 12.60
CA GLY A 279 -9.26 -3.30 12.51
C GLY A 279 -9.02 -2.14 13.47
N PHE A 280 -10.00 -1.76 14.33
CA PHE A 280 -9.79 -0.68 15.28
C PHE A 280 -8.93 -1.12 16.47
N GLY A 281 -7.89 -0.33 16.77
CA GLY A 281 -6.95 -0.66 17.84
C GLY A 281 -5.98 -1.80 17.51
N VAL A 282 -6.03 -2.36 16.29
CA VAL A 282 -5.10 -3.38 15.84
C VAL A 282 -3.80 -2.72 15.38
N GLU A 283 -2.70 -3.13 15.98
CA GLU A 283 -1.35 -2.75 15.58
C GLU A 283 -0.67 -3.94 14.90
N MET A 284 0.12 -3.67 13.84
CA MET A 284 1.01 -4.68 13.29
C MET A 284 2.09 -4.98 14.33
N GLY A 285 2.31 -6.26 14.61
CA GLY A 285 3.32 -6.71 15.55
C GLY A 285 4.74 -6.31 15.11
N ASN A 286 5.69 -6.41 16.03
CA ASN A 286 7.09 -6.29 15.70
C ASN A 286 7.55 -7.60 15.05
N ASP A 287 8.07 -7.52 13.83
CA ASP A 287 8.66 -8.61 13.06
C ASP A 287 10.21 -8.58 13.09
N LEU A 288 10.78 -7.55 13.72
CA LEU A 288 12.22 -7.38 13.88
C LEU A 288 12.61 -7.41 15.36
N PHE A 289 13.50 -8.33 15.71
CA PHE A 289 13.97 -8.54 17.08
C PHE A 289 15.44 -8.13 17.27
N ARG A 290 15.93 -7.17 16.47
CA ARG A 290 17.27 -6.62 16.66
C ARG A 290 17.35 -5.87 18.00
N PHE A 291 18.48 -5.92 18.67
CA PHE A 291 18.70 -5.27 19.96
C PHE A 291 18.20 -3.81 20.01
N ARG A 292 18.48 -3.03 18.98
CA ARG A 292 18.01 -1.63 18.88
C ARG A 292 16.47 -1.52 18.81
N ASP A 293 15.80 -2.46 18.17
CA ASP A 293 14.34 -2.45 18.03
C ASP A 293 13.70 -2.91 19.36
N CYS A 294 14.29 -3.88 20.04
CA CYS A 294 13.89 -4.28 21.38
C CYS A 294 14.04 -3.13 22.38
N LEU A 295 15.19 -2.43 22.36
CA LEU A 295 15.42 -1.26 23.22
C LEU A 295 14.41 -0.14 22.96
N ARG A 296 14.12 0.16 21.69
CA ARG A 296 13.06 1.11 21.32
C ARG A 296 11.69 0.68 21.83
N GLY A 297 11.40 -0.63 21.78
CA GLY A 297 10.16 -1.22 22.31
C GLY A 297 10.05 -1.00 23.81
N ILE A 298 11.10 -1.27 24.57
CA ILE A 298 11.16 -1.05 26.03
C ILE A 298 10.94 0.44 26.35
N LEU A 299 11.69 1.34 25.70
CA LEU A 299 11.55 2.78 25.89
C LEU A 299 10.14 3.29 25.56
N ARG A 300 9.54 2.74 24.49
CA ARG A 300 8.15 3.06 24.10
C ARG A 300 7.17 2.61 25.18
N ASN A 301 7.32 1.40 25.72
CA ASN A 301 6.45 0.87 26.77
C ASN A 301 6.61 1.65 28.09
N LEU A 302 7.83 1.98 28.50
CA LEU A 302 8.10 2.83 29.65
C LEU A 302 7.44 4.21 29.50
N LYS A 303 7.59 4.83 28.31
CA LYS A 303 6.92 6.10 28.01
C LYS A 303 5.40 5.99 28.09
N GLN A 304 4.81 4.88 27.65
CA GLN A 304 3.36 4.65 27.74
C GLN A 304 2.89 4.45 29.18
N MET A 305 3.71 3.81 30.05
CA MET A 305 3.41 3.71 31.47
C MET A 305 3.36 5.08 32.17
N ILE A 306 4.34 5.94 31.87
CA ILE A 306 4.44 7.28 32.48
C ILE A 306 3.33 8.19 31.97
N PHE A 307 3.12 8.26 30.64
CA PHE A 307 2.21 9.20 30.00
C PHE A 307 0.82 8.64 29.71
N LYS A 308 0.49 7.41 30.14
CA LYS A 308 -0.81 6.74 29.97
C LYS A 308 -1.42 6.98 28.59
N LYS A 309 -0.88 6.34 27.55
CA LYS A 309 -1.43 6.43 26.19
C LYS A 309 -2.90 5.97 26.19
N HIS A 310 -3.79 6.83 25.75
CA HIS A 310 -5.19 6.50 25.55
C HIS A 310 -5.53 6.45 24.07
N LEU A 311 -6.47 5.59 23.72
CA LEU A 311 -7.09 5.62 22.39
C LEU A 311 -8.24 6.62 22.37
N TYR A 312 -8.43 7.24 21.22
CA TYR A 312 -9.46 8.24 21.01
C TYR A 312 -10.25 7.94 19.74
N VAL A 313 -11.51 8.32 19.78
CA VAL A 313 -12.43 8.36 18.64
C VAL A 313 -12.91 9.80 18.53
N THR A 314 -13.10 10.31 17.31
CA THR A 314 -13.65 11.65 17.11
C THR A 314 -15.16 11.55 16.97
N VAL A 315 -15.92 12.10 17.92
CA VAL A 315 -17.38 12.14 17.92
C VAL A 315 -17.82 13.60 17.74
N ASN A 316 -18.66 13.88 16.75
CA ASN A 316 -19.09 15.26 16.44
C ASN A 316 -17.92 16.26 16.38
N GLY A 317 -16.81 15.88 15.75
CA GLY A 317 -15.60 16.71 15.61
C GLY A 317 -14.71 16.81 16.87
N LYS A 318 -15.09 16.21 18.01
CA LYS A 318 -14.33 16.25 19.27
C LYS A 318 -13.70 14.89 19.59
N LYS A 319 -12.44 14.91 20.04
CA LYS A 319 -11.74 13.72 20.50
C LYS A 319 -12.32 13.22 21.81
N CYS A 320 -12.87 12.02 21.82
CA CYS A 320 -13.45 11.33 22.97
C CYS A 320 -12.63 10.08 23.28
N ARG A 321 -12.41 9.82 24.58
CA ARG A 321 -11.58 8.72 25.05
C ARG A 321 -12.30 7.39 24.94
N VAL A 322 -11.62 6.37 24.46
CA VAL A 322 -12.07 4.97 24.52
C VAL A 322 -11.99 4.47 25.97
N LEU A 323 -13.03 3.83 26.45
CA LEU A 323 -13.16 3.31 27.81
C LEU A 323 -13.02 1.79 27.82
N GLY A 324 -12.17 1.28 28.72
CA GLY A 324 -11.89 -0.15 28.85
C GLY A 324 -11.19 -0.76 27.64
N HIS A 325 -11.29 -2.06 27.51
CA HIS A 325 -10.78 -2.79 26.35
C HIS A 325 -11.73 -2.67 25.16
N ILE A 326 -11.16 -2.51 23.96
CA ILE A 326 -11.93 -2.61 22.71
C ILE A 326 -12.46 -4.03 22.63
N GLY A 327 -13.77 -4.18 22.46
CA GLY A 327 -14.41 -5.47 22.24
C GLY A 327 -14.18 -5.97 20.80
N MET A 328 -14.54 -7.21 20.54
CA MET A 328 -14.47 -7.80 19.21
C MET A 328 -15.23 -6.95 18.18
N LEU A 329 -16.46 -6.59 18.51
CA LEU A 329 -17.38 -5.88 17.60
C LEU A 329 -17.80 -4.50 18.11
N HIS A 330 -17.47 -4.14 19.36
CA HIS A 330 -17.95 -2.90 19.97
C HIS A 330 -16.84 -2.12 20.67
N THR A 331 -17.03 -0.81 20.71
CA THR A 331 -16.17 0.13 21.44
C THR A 331 -17.03 1.09 22.27
N CYS A 332 -16.63 1.29 23.52
CA CYS A 332 -17.23 2.26 24.44
C CYS A 332 -16.41 3.54 24.51
N VAL A 333 -17.05 4.68 24.42
CA VAL A 333 -16.40 6.00 24.32
C VAL A 333 -17.01 6.96 25.32
N ASP A 334 -16.17 7.72 26.05
CA ASP A 334 -16.60 8.75 26.99
C ASP A 334 -17.14 10.00 26.25
N VAL A 335 -18.43 10.25 26.40
CA VAL A 335 -19.11 11.42 25.83
C VAL A 335 -19.76 12.29 26.93
N THR A 336 -19.26 12.21 28.16
CA THR A 336 -19.83 12.90 29.34
C THR A 336 -20.02 14.39 29.10
N ASN A 337 -19.03 15.04 28.49
CA ASN A 337 -19.01 16.50 28.28
C ASN A 337 -19.29 16.88 26.81
N LEU A 338 -19.97 16.00 26.07
CA LEU A 338 -20.29 16.22 24.66
C LEU A 338 -21.80 16.08 24.45
N PRO A 339 -22.47 17.05 23.84
CA PRO A 339 -23.79 16.85 23.28
C PRO A 339 -23.71 15.73 22.23
N CYS A 340 -24.41 14.64 22.48
CA CYS A 340 -24.37 13.44 21.64
C CYS A 340 -25.72 12.73 21.73
N ALA A 341 -26.21 12.27 20.58
CA ALA A 341 -27.45 11.51 20.42
C ALA A 341 -27.19 10.16 19.73
N VAL A 342 -28.09 9.20 19.86
CA VAL A 342 -28.10 7.98 19.07
C VAL A 342 -28.22 8.40 17.59
N GLY A 343 -27.41 7.79 16.72
CA GLY A 343 -27.32 8.16 15.32
C GLY A 343 -26.22 9.16 14.98
N ASP A 344 -25.65 9.87 15.96
CA ASP A 344 -24.51 10.77 15.73
C ASP A 344 -23.30 10.00 15.19
N THR A 345 -22.52 10.65 14.33
CA THR A 345 -21.39 10.03 13.65
C THR A 345 -20.08 10.19 14.43
N ALA A 346 -19.32 9.11 14.46
CA ALA A 346 -17.95 9.09 14.97
C ALA A 346 -16.96 8.60 13.91
N VAL A 347 -15.72 9.12 13.98
CA VAL A 347 -14.60 8.76 13.12
C VAL A 347 -13.59 7.93 13.90
N PHE A 348 -13.27 6.75 13.35
CA PHE A 348 -12.31 5.80 13.88
C PHE A 348 -11.06 5.77 13.01
N ASP A 349 -9.87 5.89 13.59
CA ASP A 349 -8.60 5.76 12.85
C ASP A 349 -8.30 4.27 12.61
N ILE A 350 -8.75 3.76 11.48
CA ILE A 350 -8.49 2.40 11.01
C ILE A 350 -7.62 2.46 9.76
N LYS A 351 -6.59 1.63 9.70
CA LYS A 351 -5.78 1.48 8.48
C LYS A 351 -6.58 0.70 7.43
N PRO A 352 -6.67 1.16 6.18
CA PRO A 352 -7.44 0.47 5.13
C PRO A 352 -7.09 -1.01 4.98
N LEU A 353 -5.81 -1.37 5.03
CA LEU A 353 -5.34 -2.76 4.95
C LEU A 353 -5.82 -3.68 6.07
N LEU A 354 -6.34 -3.12 7.16
CA LEU A 354 -6.89 -3.88 8.30
C LEU A 354 -8.42 -3.89 8.32
N LEU A 355 -9.06 -3.27 7.33
CA LEU A 355 -10.52 -3.25 7.22
C LEU A 355 -11.08 -4.66 7.03
N LYS A 356 -12.03 -5.04 7.87
CA LYS A 356 -12.76 -6.28 7.75
C LYS A 356 -14.22 -6.06 8.16
N GLY A 357 -15.15 -6.54 7.34
CA GLY A 357 -16.58 -6.42 7.65
C GLY A 357 -17.11 -4.98 7.73
N ILE A 358 -16.44 -4.06 7.04
CA ILE A 358 -16.85 -2.66 6.85
C ILE A 358 -16.94 -2.39 5.36
N GLU A 359 -18.05 -1.87 4.92
CA GLU A 359 -18.26 -1.46 3.54
C GLU A 359 -17.37 -0.25 3.21
N VAL A 360 -16.79 -0.24 2.01
CA VAL A 360 -16.06 0.91 1.48
C VAL A 360 -17.00 1.70 0.57
N VAL A 361 -17.22 2.97 0.91
CA VAL A 361 -18.11 3.87 0.19
C VAL A 361 -17.29 5.03 -0.37
N TYR A 362 -17.46 5.32 -1.64
CA TYR A 362 -16.79 6.42 -2.34
C TYR A 362 -17.72 7.64 -2.45
N ARG A 363 -17.20 8.82 -2.15
CA ARG A 363 -17.89 10.11 -2.26
C ARG A 363 -17.07 11.12 -3.06
#